data_fad67b2ecfb3b0d37e13d7bf3e4a7173
#
_entry.id   fad67b2ecfb3b0d37e13d7bf3e4a7173
#
_cell.length_a   1.000
_cell.length_b   1.000
_cell.length_c   1.000
_cell.angle_alpha   90.00
_cell.angle_beta   90.00
_cell.angle_gamma   90.00
#
_symmetry.space_group_name_H-M   'P 1'
#
loop_
_entity.id
_entity.type
_entity.pdbx_description
1 polymer ?
#
loop_
_entity_poly.entity_id
_entity_poly.type
_entity_poly.pdbx_seq_one_letter_code
_entity_poly.pdbx_strand_id
1 'polypeptide(L)'
;METKGSSIILAGDSIAKGIVFDAPRKRYVRANKEGFAGFIKNTMNATLEQVSRLGWLVTDVKAAIETRIFKKEPKQRLDKTENEEKSILVLEVGGNDSDFNWDEIAKDPYAEHLPKTTLPVYTDTLKQIVSEARENDIDSVLVNLPPVDADRYFAFFTAGDEEKAKNVLKWLGQVGRIYWWHERYNAALEYVAEITSTAMINVRHAFLNTPDYREYICEDGIHPNEEGQKLIFDAAMDFAKRRAPGLLLGNA
;
A
#
# COMPACT_ATOMS: atom_id res chain seq x y z
N MET A 1 -14.18 -0.68 33.93
CA MET A 1 -13.15 -1.51 33.31
C MET A 1 -13.11 -1.06 31.86
N GLU A 2 -12.05 -0.33 31.47
CA GLU A 2 -11.83 -0.02 30.05
C GLU A 2 -11.51 -1.34 29.35
N THR A 3 -12.37 -1.76 28.43
CA THR A 3 -12.06 -2.87 27.51
C THR A 3 -10.88 -2.40 26.66
N LYS A 4 -9.70 -3.02 26.83
CA LYS A 4 -8.59 -2.82 25.89
C LYS A 4 -9.09 -3.27 24.51
N GLY A 5 -9.22 -2.33 23.59
CA GLY A 5 -9.71 -2.59 22.24
C GLY A 5 -8.64 -3.28 21.39
N SER A 6 -9.06 -3.87 20.28
CA SER A 6 -8.19 -4.45 19.26
C SER A 6 -7.10 -3.51 18.80
N SER A 7 -5.96 -4.05 18.33
CA SER A 7 -4.85 -3.28 17.79
C SER A 7 -4.76 -3.47 16.28
N ILE A 8 -4.71 -2.37 15.53
CA ILE A 8 -4.47 -2.37 14.09
C ILE A 8 -3.08 -1.81 13.82
N ILE A 9 -2.27 -2.58 13.11
CA ILE A 9 -0.96 -2.19 12.61
C ILE A 9 -1.12 -1.90 11.13
N LEU A 10 -1.05 -0.62 10.73
CA LEU A 10 -1.10 -0.23 9.33
C LEU A 10 0.34 -0.07 8.81
N ALA A 11 0.79 -1.03 8.03
CA ALA A 11 2.13 -1.06 7.46
C ALA A 11 2.09 -0.85 5.94
N GLY A 12 3.10 -0.14 5.42
CA GLY A 12 3.18 0.09 3.98
C GLY A 12 4.00 1.30 3.57
N ASP A 13 3.68 1.82 2.42
CA ASP A 13 4.40 2.94 1.80
C ASP A 13 3.66 4.28 1.92
N SER A 14 3.71 5.08 0.86
CA SER A 14 3.08 6.41 0.80
C SER A 14 1.56 6.35 0.80
N ILE A 15 0.97 5.31 0.20
CA ILE A 15 -0.49 5.17 0.10
C ILE A 15 -1.05 4.81 1.49
N ALA A 16 -0.46 3.84 2.18
CA ALA A 16 -0.80 3.54 3.57
C ALA A 16 -0.60 4.74 4.51
N LYS A 17 0.35 5.61 4.16
CA LYS A 17 0.62 6.84 4.92
C LYS A 17 -0.39 7.95 4.63
N GLY A 18 -1.20 7.83 3.60
CA GLY A 18 -2.16 8.84 3.16
C GLY A 18 -1.48 10.03 2.46
N ILE A 19 -0.46 9.77 1.65
CA ILE A 19 0.24 10.81 0.90
C ILE A 19 -0.51 11.10 -0.39
N VAL A 20 -0.64 12.39 -0.70
CA VAL A 20 -1.16 12.93 -1.96
C VAL A 20 -0.14 13.88 -2.58
N PHE A 21 -0.20 14.09 -3.89
CA PHE A 21 0.63 15.07 -4.57
C PHE A 21 -0.11 16.41 -4.68
N ASP A 22 0.44 17.46 -4.05
CA ASP A 22 -0.04 18.85 -4.14
C ASP A 22 0.59 19.49 -5.38
N ALA A 23 -0.10 19.44 -6.52
CA ALA A 23 0.42 19.93 -7.79
C ALA A 23 0.74 21.44 -7.79
N PRO A 24 -0.07 22.34 -7.20
CA PRO A 24 0.28 23.76 -7.09
C PRO A 24 1.61 24.02 -6.38
N ARG A 25 1.91 23.22 -5.33
CA ARG A 25 3.13 23.37 -4.55
C ARG A 25 4.25 22.42 -4.97
N LYS A 26 3.98 21.54 -5.95
CA LYS A 26 4.90 20.51 -6.46
C LYS A 26 5.55 19.69 -5.33
N ARG A 27 4.77 19.24 -4.36
CA ARG A 27 5.28 18.48 -3.22
C ARG A 27 4.28 17.42 -2.73
N TYR A 28 4.81 16.41 -2.08
CA TYR A 28 4.01 15.40 -1.38
C TYR A 28 3.59 15.91 -0.02
N VAL A 29 2.31 15.77 0.29
CA VAL A 29 1.70 16.15 1.57
C VAL A 29 0.81 15.03 2.08
N ARG A 30 0.46 15.05 3.35
CA ARG A 30 -0.63 14.20 3.83
C ARG A 30 -1.97 14.79 3.36
N ALA A 31 -2.90 13.91 2.98
CA ALA A 31 -4.28 14.29 2.71
C ALA A 31 -4.86 15.10 3.89
N ASN A 32 -5.58 16.19 3.60
CA ASN A 32 -5.98 17.20 4.59
C ASN A 32 -6.94 16.68 5.68
N LYS A 33 -7.69 15.63 5.39
CA LYS A 33 -8.67 15.08 6.33
C LYS A 33 -8.58 13.56 6.34
N GLU A 34 -7.64 13.02 7.09
CA GLU A 34 -7.85 11.63 7.47
C GLU A 34 -7.57 10.62 6.34
N GLY A 35 -6.42 10.67 5.69
CA GLY A 35 -5.95 9.55 4.89
C GLY A 35 -6.23 8.23 5.64
N PHE A 36 -6.15 7.09 5.00
CA PHE A 36 -6.52 5.76 5.50
C PHE A 36 -6.26 5.53 7.02
N ALA A 37 -5.17 6.09 7.56
CA ALA A 37 -4.85 6.01 8.99
C ALA A 37 -5.77 6.85 9.90
N GLY A 38 -6.08 8.08 9.52
CA GLY A 38 -6.99 8.94 10.28
C GLY A 38 -8.40 8.37 10.31
N PHE A 39 -8.76 7.76 9.24
CA PHE A 39 -10.03 7.12 9.05
C PHE A 39 -10.20 5.87 9.95
N ILE A 40 -9.23 4.96 10.00
CA ILE A 40 -9.25 3.82 10.94
C ILE A 40 -9.44 4.36 12.36
N LYS A 41 -8.70 5.40 12.72
CA LYS A 41 -8.73 5.99 14.07
C LYS A 41 -10.10 6.54 14.46
N ASN A 42 -10.87 7.06 13.50
CA ASN A 42 -12.16 7.71 13.80
C ASN A 42 -13.37 6.79 13.69
N THR A 43 -13.20 5.63 13.05
CA THR A 43 -14.34 4.71 12.77
C THR A 43 -14.19 3.34 13.43
N MET A 44 -13.01 3.02 13.96
CA MET A 44 -12.76 1.72 14.57
C MET A 44 -12.49 1.85 16.07
N ASN A 45 -13.07 0.95 16.84
CA ASN A 45 -12.75 0.77 18.26
C ASN A 45 -11.45 -0.03 18.41
N ALA A 46 -10.35 0.57 17.94
CA ALA A 46 -9.04 -0.07 17.91
C ALA A 46 -7.92 0.98 18.10
N THR A 47 -6.83 0.56 18.69
CA THR A 47 -5.60 1.35 18.66
C THR A 47 -4.93 1.22 17.30
N LEU A 48 -4.36 2.30 16.77
CA LEU A 48 -3.65 2.30 15.50
C LEU A 48 -2.16 2.53 15.70
N GLU A 49 -1.33 1.55 15.28
CA GLU A 49 0.11 1.72 15.09
C GLU A 49 0.43 1.85 13.60
N GLN A 50 1.00 2.98 13.18
CA GLN A 50 1.35 3.21 11.78
C GLN A 50 2.84 2.98 11.53
N VAL A 51 3.14 1.99 10.66
CA VAL A 51 4.50 1.60 10.24
C VAL A 51 4.62 1.82 8.74
N SER A 52 4.62 3.10 8.33
CA SER A 52 4.62 3.45 6.90
C SER A 52 5.49 4.67 6.60
N ARG A 53 6.09 4.67 5.40
CA ARG A 53 6.94 5.77 4.92
C ARG A 53 6.88 5.90 3.39
N LEU A 54 6.91 7.16 2.92
CA LEU A 54 7.03 7.48 1.49
C LEU A 54 8.27 6.79 0.89
N GLY A 55 8.08 6.12 -0.25
CA GLY A 55 9.15 5.48 -1.01
C GLY A 55 9.61 4.11 -0.49
N TRP A 56 9.02 3.58 0.58
CA TRP A 56 9.38 2.26 1.08
C TRP A 56 9.05 1.15 0.09
N LEU A 57 9.97 0.18 0.04
CA LEU A 57 9.82 -1.10 -0.63
C LEU A 57 9.30 -2.16 0.36
N VAL A 58 8.87 -3.28 -0.15
CA VAL A 58 8.39 -4.41 0.69
C VAL A 58 9.44 -4.86 1.71
N THR A 59 10.73 -4.80 1.34
CA THR A 59 11.86 -5.13 2.22
C THR A 59 12.03 -4.13 3.35
N ASP A 60 11.82 -2.82 3.09
CA ASP A 60 11.86 -1.78 4.12
C ASP A 60 10.71 -1.95 5.11
N VAL A 61 9.52 -2.25 4.58
CA VAL A 61 8.33 -2.52 5.40
C VAL A 61 8.55 -3.72 6.29
N LYS A 62 9.08 -4.83 5.74
CA LYS A 62 9.43 -6.03 6.52
C LYS A 62 10.38 -5.70 7.66
N ALA A 63 11.51 -5.04 7.38
CA ALA A 63 12.50 -4.67 8.39
C ALA A 63 11.92 -3.76 9.49
N ALA A 64 11.00 -2.84 9.10
CA ALA A 64 10.33 -1.97 10.06
C ALA A 64 9.34 -2.73 10.96
N ILE A 65 8.56 -3.66 10.40
CA ILE A 65 7.64 -4.52 11.17
C ILE A 65 8.43 -5.40 12.14
N GLU A 66 9.48 -6.08 11.68
CA GLU A 66 10.33 -6.89 12.53
C GLU A 66 10.85 -6.10 13.73
N THR A 67 11.37 -4.91 13.49
CA THR A 67 12.00 -4.09 14.52
C THR A 67 10.99 -3.50 15.50
N ARG A 68 9.86 -3.01 14.99
CA ARG A 68 8.89 -2.23 15.79
C ARG A 68 7.79 -3.08 16.40
N ILE A 69 7.46 -4.19 15.76
CA ILE A 69 6.30 -5.02 16.12
C ILE A 69 6.75 -6.36 16.70
N PHE A 70 7.50 -7.15 15.93
CA PHE A 70 7.82 -8.53 16.32
C PHE A 70 8.89 -8.60 17.41
N LYS A 71 9.88 -7.69 17.44
CA LYS A 71 10.94 -7.65 18.46
C LYS A 71 10.54 -6.96 19.76
N LYS A 72 9.31 -6.47 19.90
CA LYS A 72 8.83 -5.98 21.21
C LYS A 72 8.83 -7.14 22.21
N GLU A 73 9.56 -6.96 23.34
CA GLU A 73 9.69 -7.94 24.40
C GLU A 73 8.33 -8.56 24.79
N PRO A 74 8.25 -9.86 25.00
CA PRO A 74 7.01 -10.55 25.42
C PRO A 74 6.38 -9.95 26.68
N LYS A 75 7.15 -9.30 27.55
CA LYS A 75 6.64 -8.63 28.76
C LYS A 75 5.67 -7.46 28.49
N GLN A 76 5.74 -6.82 27.33
CA GLN A 76 4.75 -5.82 26.90
C GLN A 76 3.52 -6.47 26.25
N ARG A 77 3.60 -7.78 25.94
CA ARG A 77 2.48 -8.61 25.47
C ARG A 77 1.87 -9.46 26.60
N LEU A 78 2.49 -9.51 27.77
CA LEU A 78 2.17 -10.46 28.87
C LEU A 78 0.96 -10.09 29.74
N ASP A 79 0.26 -9.00 29.43
CA ASP A 79 -1.05 -8.76 30.04
C ASP A 79 -2.21 -9.31 29.17
N LYS A 80 -1.94 -10.32 28.32
CA LYS A 80 -3.01 -11.03 27.60
C LYS A 80 -3.83 -11.86 28.59
N THR A 81 -4.96 -11.34 29.00
CA THR A 81 -6.05 -12.15 29.60
C THR A 81 -6.74 -12.91 28.47
N GLU A 82 -7.38 -14.04 28.77
CA GLU A 82 -8.08 -14.92 27.79
C GLU A 82 -9.16 -14.21 26.91
N ASN A 83 -9.39 -12.91 27.12
CA ASN A 83 -10.31 -12.02 26.38
C ASN A 83 -9.61 -10.96 25.54
N GLU A 84 -8.30 -11.06 25.27
CA GLU A 84 -7.61 -10.05 24.44
C GLU A 84 -7.92 -10.26 22.95
N GLU A 85 -8.47 -9.20 22.36
CA GLU A 85 -8.73 -9.12 20.93
C GLU A 85 -7.42 -9.16 20.14
N LYS A 86 -7.40 -9.94 19.05
CA LYS A 86 -6.22 -10.14 18.21
C LYS A 86 -5.74 -8.84 17.55
N SER A 87 -4.42 -8.71 17.45
CA SER A 87 -3.81 -7.67 16.62
C SER A 87 -3.99 -7.99 15.13
N ILE A 88 -4.21 -6.98 14.30
CA ILE A 88 -4.39 -7.11 12.87
C ILE A 88 -3.33 -6.28 12.15
N LEU A 89 -2.54 -6.92 11.30
CA LEU A 89 -1.61 -6.27 10.39
C LEU A 89 -2.31 -6.00 9.05
N VAL A 90 -2.57 -4.74 8.75
CA VAL A 90 -3.03 -4.28 7.43
C VAL A 90 -1.82 -3.84 6.62
N LEU A 91 -1.52 -4.55 5.54
CA LEU A 91 -0.31 -4.36 4.73
C LEU A 91 -0.68 -3.85 3.34
N GLU A 92 -0.22 -2.65 3.01
CA GLU A 92 -0.34 -2.00 1.70
C GLU A 92 1.05 -1.60 1.20
N VAL A 93 1.61 -2.31 0.20
CA VAL A 93 2.95 -2.07 -0.36
C VAL A 93 3.09 -2.75 -1.73
N GLY A 94 3.87 -2.18 -2.62
CA GLY A 94 4.16 -2.79 -3.93
C GLY A 94 4.26 -1.79 -5.08
N GLY A 95 3.68 -0.61 -4.93
CA GLY A 95 3.77 0.43 -5.96
C GLY A 95 5.22 0.82 -6.25
N ASN A 96 5.99 1.10 -5.21
CA ASN A 96 7.42 1.42 -5.35
C ASN A 96 8.25 0.22 -5.83
N ASP A 97 7.87 -0.99 -5.42
CA ASP A 97 8.57 -2.23 -5.81
C ASP A 97 8.51 -2.47 -7.32
N SER A 98 7.37 -2.17 -7.93
CA SER A 98 7.13 -2.33 -9.36
C SER A 98 7.82 -1.26 -10.22
N ASP A 99 8.29 -0.18 -9.62
CA ASP A 99 8.86 0.98 -10.29
C ASP A 99 10.34 0.77 -10.65
N PHE A 100 10.84 1.62 -11.55
CA PHE A 100 12.19 1.54 -12.07
C PHE A 100 13.00 2.82 -11.75
N ASN A 101 14.30 2.76 -11.98
CA ASN A 101 15.14 3.95 -12.03
C ASN A 101 15.08 4.56 -13.44
N TRP A 102 14.13 5.45 -13.66
CA TRP A 102 13.88 6.06 -14.98
C TRP A 102 15.06 6.90 -15.49
N ASP A 103 15.89 7.47 -14.60
CA ASP A 103 17.08 8.22 -14.99
C ASP A 103 18.19 7.29 -15.51
N GLU A 104 18.32 6.10 -14.97
CA GLU A 104 19.25 5.09 -15.49
C GLU A 104 18.80 4.55 -16.84
N ILE A 105 17.51 4.27 -17.01
CA ILE A 105 16.92 3.84 -18.27
C ILE A 105 17.14 4.92 -19.35
N ALA A 106 16.93 6.19 -19.00
CA ALA A 106 17.13 7.29 -19.94
C ALA A 106 18.59 7.43 -20.39
N LYS A 107 19.56 7.10 -19.52
CA LYS A 107 20.99 7.15 -19.85
C LYS A 107 21.43 6.01 -20.76
N ASP A 108 20.89 4.82 -20.56
CA ASP A 108 21.19 3.64 -21.39
C ASP A 108 19.91 2.81 -21.69
N PRO A 109 19.13 3.23 -22.70
CA PRO A 109 17.88 2.58 -23.04
C PRO A 109 18.04 1.20 -23.72
N TYR A 110 19.28 0.72 -23.91
CA TYR A 110 19.57 -0.57 -24.51
C TYR A 110 20.01 -1.62 -23.49
N ALA A 111 20.34 -1.19 -22.28
CA ALA A 111 20.68 -2.11 -21.20
C ALA A 111 19.45 -2.82 -20.65
N GLU A 112 19.70 -3.93 -19.95
CA GLU A 112 18.68 -4.56 -19.13
C GLU A 112 18.50 -3.75 -17.83
N HIS A 113 17.24 -3.41 -17.50
CA HIS A 113 16.89 -2.72 -16.29
C HIS A 113 15.91 -3.55 -15.47
N LEU A 114 16.18 -3.66 -14.19
CA LEU A 114 15.32 -4.37 -13.25
C LEU A 114 14.46 -3.37 -12.47
N PRO A 115 13.26 -3.77 -12.06
CA PRO A 115 12.45 -2.98 -11.13
C PRO A 115 13.18 -2.82 -9.78
N LYS A 116 12.78 -1.85 -8.97
CA LYS A 116 13.39 -1.58 -7.65
C LYS A 116 13.40 -2.82 -6.75
N THR A 117 12.36 -3.65 -6.83
CA THR A 117 12.34 -4.98 -6.22
C THR A 117 11.90 -5.98 -7.29
N THR A 118 12.68 -7.05 -7.53
CA THR A 118 12.26 -8.07 -8.49
C THR A 118 11.03 -8.82 -8.00
N LEU A 119 10.19 -9.28 -8.92
CA LEU A 119 8.93 -9.95 -8.59
C LEU A 119 9.11 -11.18 -7.65
N PRO A 120 10.13 -12.05 -7.82
CA PRO A 120 10.39 -13.12 -6.87
C PRO A 120 10.70 -12.60 -5.45
N VAL A 121 11.58 -11.61 -5.31
CA VAL A 121 11.91 -11.00 -4.01
C VAL A 121 10.68 -10.39 -3.36
N TYR A 122 9.88 -9.65 -4.12
CA TYR A 122 8.62 -9.08 -3.64
C TYR A 122 7.66 -10.15 -3.10
N THR A 123 7.42 -11.19 -3.90
CA THR A 123 6.51 -12.28 -3.56
C THR A 123 6.98 -13.06 -2.33
N ASP A 124 8.27 -13.38 -2.25
CA ASP A 124 8.82 -14.12 -1.12
C ASP A 124 8.84 -13.29 0.16
N THR A 125 9.10 -11.98 0.05
CA THR A 125 9.06 -11.07 1.20
C THR A 125 7.64 -10.93 1.75
N LEU A 126 6.62 -10.83 0.89
CA LEU A 126 5.22 -10.81 1.33
C LEU A 126 4.84 -12.09 2.09
N LYS A 127 5.22 -13.27 1.57
CA LYS A 127 4.99 -14.55 2.25
C LYS A 127 5.66 -14.60 3.63
N GLN A 128 6.90 -14.11 3.73
CA GLN A 128 7.62 -14.03 4.99
C GLN A 128 6.90 -13.14 6.00
N ILE A 129 6.47 -11.93 5.59
CA ILE A 129 5.72 -11.02 6.48
C ILE A 129 4.45 -11.71 7.01
N VAL A 130 3.69 -12.39 6.14
CA VAL A 130 2.47 -13.10 6.53
C VAL A 130 2.77 -14.26 7.49
N SER A 131 3.84 -15.04 7.24
CA SER A 131 4.24 -16.14 8.10
C SER A 131 4.68 -15.65 9.47
N GLU A 132 5.57 -14.66 9.52
CA GLU A 132 6.09 -14.07 10.74
C GLU A 132 4.99 -13.39 11.57
N ALA A 133 4.01 -12.73 10.91
CA ALA A 133 2.85 -12.18 11.60
C ALA A 133 2.05 -13.29 12.31
N ARG A 134 1.80 -14.40 11.61
CA ARG A 134 1.10 -15.57 12.17
C ARG A 134 1.85 -16.19 13.35
N GLU A 135 3.18 -16.31 13.26
CA GLU A 135 4.03 -16.81 14.34
C GLU A 135 4.00 -15.88 15.58
N ASN A 136 3.69 -14.60 15.37
CA ASN A 136 3.53 -13.60 16.42
C ASN A 136 2.06 -13.42 16.87
N ASP A 137 1.14 -14.31 16.48
CA ASP A 137 -0.29 -14.26 16.81
C ASP A 137 -0.97 -12.95 16.31
N ILE A 138 -0.57 -12.51 15.11
CA ILE A 138 -1.10 -11.32 14.42
C ILE A 138 -1.79 -11.80 13.13
N ASP A 139 -3.06 -11.49 12.97
CA ASP A 139 -3.79 -11.77 11.73
C ASP A 139 -3.38 -10.75 10.65
N SER A 140 -3.07 -11.22 9.45
CA SER A 140 -2.70 -10.35 8.34
C SER A 140 -3.90 -10.09 7.43
N VAL A 141 -3.98 -8.85 6.91
CA VAL A 141 -4.90 -8.43 5.86
C VAL A 141 -4.06 -7.69 4.81
N LEU A 142 -3.99 -8.23 3.60
CA LEU A 142 -3.33 -7.56 2.48
C LEU A 142 -4.27 -6.54 1.85
N VAL A 143 -3.71 -5.45 1.31
CA VAL A 143 -4.45 -4.47 0.53
C VAL A 143 -3.86 -4.50 -0.88
N ASN A 144 -4.68 -4.82 -1.88
CA ASN A 144 -4.18 -4.83 -3.24
C ASN A 144 -3.96 -3.40 -3.76
N LEU A 145 -3.17 -3.26 -4.84
CA LEU A 145 -2.67 -1.96 -5.27
C LEU A 145 -3.75 -1.17 -6.03
N PRO A 146 -3.98 0.11 -5.72
CA PRO A 146 -4.80 0.96 -6.59
C PRO A 146 -4.16 1.05 -7.98
N PRO A 147 -4.95 1.30 -9.05
CA PRO A 147 -4.39 1.44 -10.39
C PRO A 147 -3.54 2.70 -10.51
N VAL A 148 -2.63 2.73 -11.50
CA VAL A 148 -1.82 3.90 -11.83
C VAL A 148 -2.25 4.48 -13.19
N ASP A 149 -2.14 5.79 -13.35
CA ASP A 149 -2.29 6.44 -14.67
C ASP A 149 -0.90 6.51 -15.34
N ALA A 150 -0.64 5.55 -16.21
CA ALA A 150 0.66 5.41 -16.88
C ALA A 150 1.05 6.66 -17.69
N ASP A 151 0.09 7.31 -18.34
CA ASP A 151 0.35 8.48 -19.18
C ASP A 151 0.74 9.70 -18.32
N ARG A 152 -0.01 9.94 -17.24
CA ARG A 152 0.34 11.00 -16.27
C ARG A 152 1.68 10.72 -15.61
N TYR A 153 1.92 9.48 -15.17
CA TYR A 153 3.19 9.13 -14.54
C TYR A 153 4.37 9.30 -15.47
N PHE A 154 4.24 8.86 -16.73
CA PHE A 154 5.27 9.07 -17.75
C PHE A 154 5.56 10.56 -17.96
N ALA A 155 4.52 11.37 -18.13
CA ALA A 155 4.68 12.83 -18.28
C ALA A 155 5.29 13.46 -17.02
N PHE A 156 4.95 12.99 -15.84
CA PHE A 156 5.44 13.50 -14.57
C PHE A 156 6.95 13.27 -14.40
N PHE A 157 7.45 12.06 -14.58
CA PHE A 157 8.87 11.79 -14.34
C PHE A 157 9.77 12.19 -15.51
N THR A 158 9.23 12.39 -16.70
CA THR A 158 9.97 12.99 -17.81
C THR A 158 10.03 14.53 -17.72
N ALA A 159 9.06 15.14 -17.03
CA ALA A 159 9.02 16.58 -16.70
C ALA A 159 9.27 17.52 -17.91
N GLY A 160 8.85 17.11 -19.13
CA GLY A 160 9.03 17.86 -20.37
C GLY A 160 10.44 17.73 -20.98
N ASP A 161 11.30 16.87 -20.45
CA ASP A 161 12.58 16.47 -21.06
C ASP A 161 12.33 15.50 -22.21
N GLU A 162 12.35 16.02 -23.44
CA GLU A 162 12.06 15.25 -24.66
C GLU A 162 13.08 14.13 -24.90
N GLU A 163 14.37 14.35 -24.56
CA GLU A 163 15.40 13.33 -24.73
C GLU A 163 15.20 12.18 -23.74
N LYS A 164 14.94 12.48 -22.48
CA LYS A 164 14.58 11.51 -21.46
C LYS A 164 13.33 10.71 -21.88
N ALA A 165 12.28 11.40 -22.31
CA ALA A 165 11.04 10.77 -22.75
C ALA A 165 11.27 9.82 -23.92
N LYS A 166 12.03 10.24 -24.93
CA LYS A 166 12.39 9.42 -26.09
C LYS A 166 13.20 8.17 -25.71
N ASN A 167 14.19 8.32 -24.84
CA ASN A 167 15.05 7.23 -24.42
C ASN A 167 14.29 6.22 -23.55
N VAL A 168 13.48 6.70 -22.58
CA VAL A 168 12.64 5.81 -21.77
C VAL A 168 11.64 5.08 -22.66
N LEU A 169 10.98 5.78 -23.60
CA LEU A 169 10.02 5.13 -24.51
C LEU A 169 10.68 4.09 -25.41
N LYS A 170 11.92 4.30 -25.80
CA LYS A 170 12.68 3.33 -26.58
C LYS A 170 12.89 2.02 -25.85
N TRP A 171 13.19 2.06 -24.55
CA TRP A 171 13.31 0.88 -23.71
C TRP A 171 11.93 0.27 -23.40
N LEU A 172 10.97 1.12 -23.07
CA LEU A 172 9.65 0.72 -22.64
C LEU A 172 8.79 0.16 -23.78
N GLY A 173 8.98 0.67 -25.00
CA GLY A 173 8.20 0.35 -26.20
C GLY A 173 6.89 1.11 -26.30
N GLN A 174 6.11 1.14 -25.23
CA GLN A 174 4.85 1.89 -25.12
C GLN A 174 4.56 2.28 -23.68
N VAL A 175 3.94 3.44 -23.45
CA VAL A 175 3.67 3.98 -22.10
C VAL A 175 2.80 3.03 -21.27
N GLY A 176 1.82 2.37 -21.88
CA GLY A 176 0.94 1.40 -21.20
C GLY A 176 1.66 0.22 -20.52
N ARG A 177 2.94 -0.01 -20.87
CA ARG A 177 3.76 -1.00 -20.16
C ARG A 177 3.99 -0.67 -18.69
N ILE A 178 3.96 0.60 -18.30
CA ILE A 178 4.03 1.03 -16.89
C ILE A 178 2.87 0.42 -16.11
N TYR A 179 1.64 0.56 -16.64
CA TYR A 179 0.47 -0.05 -16.05
C TYR A 179 0.59 -1.58 -15.96
N TRP A 180 1.05 -2.23 -17.04
CA TRP A 180 1.22 -3.68 -17.07
C TRP A 180 2.26 -4.18 -16.06
N TRP A 181 3.38 -3.46 -15.87
CA TRP A 181 4.37 -3.79 -14.85
C TRP A 181 3.77 -3.69 -13.45
N HIS A 182 3.08 -2.63 -13.16
CA HIS A 182 2.39 -2.43 -11.88
C HIS A 182 1.33 -3.53 -11.64
N GLU A 183 0.57 -3.91 -12.68
CA GLU A 183 -0.42 -5.00 -12.62
C GLU A 183 0.19 -6.34 -12.25
N ARG A 184 1.41 -6.63 -12.70
CA ARG A 184 2.12 -7.87 -12.33
C ARG A 184 2.36 -7.97 -10.83
N TYR A 185 2.67 -6.84 -10.15
CA TYR A 185 2.85 -6.81 -8.70
C TYR A 185 1.51 -6.92 -7.98
N ASN A 186 0.48 -6.28 -8.49
CA ASN A 186 -0.87 -6.47 -7.99
C ASN A 186 -1.30 -7.95 -8.06
N ALA A 187 -1.17 -8.57 -9.21
CA ALA A 187 -1.50 -9.99 -9.40
C ALA A 187 -0.66 -10.92 -8.51
N ALA A 188 0.63 -10.61 -8.30
CA ALA A 188 1.47 -11.37 -7.38
C ALA A 188 1.03 -11.24 -5.92
N LEU A 189 0.60 -10.04 -5.50
CA LEU A 189 0.04 -9.83 -4.16
C LEU A 189 -1.26 -10.62 -3.97
N GLU A 190 -2.16 -10.57 -4.94
CA GLU A 190 -3.40 -11.35 -4.93
C GLU A 190 -3.13 -12.86 -4.87
N TYR A 191 -2.16 -13.34 -5.64
CA TYR A 191 -1.70 -14.72 -5.58
C TYR A 191 -1.14 -15.10 -4.19
N VAL A 192 -0.35 -14.22 -3.57
CA VAL A 192 0.13 -14.46 -2.19
C VAL A 192 -1.03 -14.54 -1.21
N ALA A 193 -2.01 -13.64 -1.32
CA ALA A 193 -3.21 -13.67 -0.47
C ALA A 193 -3.92 -15.03 -0.59
N GLU A 194 -4.10 -15.53 -1.83
CA GLU A 194 -4.73 -16.82 -2.11
C GLU A 194 -3.97 -17.99 -1.49
N ILE A 195 -2.68 -18.14 -1.82
CA ILE A 195 -1.90 -19.33 -1.39
C ILE A 195 -1.58 -19.35 0.11
N THR A 196 -1.60 -18.19 0.78
CA THR A 196 -1.43 -18.09 2.23
C THR A 196 -2.76 -18.07 2.99
N SER A 197 -3.89 -18.11 2.27
CA SER A 197 -5.24 -17.93 2.84
C SER A 197 -5.37 -16.65 3.66
N THR A 198 -4.68 -15.58 3.23
CA THR A 198 -4.70 -14.28 3.89
C THR A 198 -5.86 -13.45 3.35
N ALA A 199 -6.62 -12.82 4.23
CA ALA A 199 -7.70 -11.92 3.84
C ALA A 199 -7.16 -10.72 3.06
N MET A 200 -7.97 -10.18 2.12
CA MET A 200 -7.55 -9.06 1.28
C MET A 200 -8.64 -7.99 1.17
N ILE A 201 -8.25 -6.73 1.29
CA ILE A 201 -9.07 -5.56 0.96
C ILE A 201 -8.83 -5.26 -0.52
N ASN A 202 -9.87 -5.37 -1.33
CA ASN A 202 -9.77 -5.16 -2.78
C ASN A 202 -10.06 -3.69 -3.13
N VAL A 203 -9.05 -2.83 -2.93
CA VAL A 203 -9.16 -1.41 -3.28
C VAL A 203 -9.14 -1.21 -4.80
N ARG A 204 -8.39 -2.05 -5.54
CA ARG A 204 -8.34 -1.95 -7.00
C ARG A 204 -9.72 -2.05 -7.64
N HIS A 205 -10.55 -2.96 -7.14
CA HIS A 205 -11.94 -3.06 -7.61
C HIS A 205 -12.73 -1.77 -7.39
N ALA A 206 -12.54 -1.09 -6.25
CA ALA A 206 -13.23 0.15 -5.96
C ALA A 206 -12.90 1.25 -6.99
N PHE A 207 -11.61 1.36 -7.38
CA PHE A 207 -11.20 2.30 -8.43
C PHE A 207 -11.73 1.91 -9.82
N LEU A 208 -11.52 0.66 -10.22
CA LEU A 208 -11.90 0.19 -11.56
C LEU A 208 -13.41 0.12 -11.78
N ASN A 209 -14.20 0.19 -10.71
CA ASN A 209 -15.67 0.24 -10.78
C ASN A 209 -16.22 1.66 -10.91
N THR A 210 -15.37 2.68 -10.95
CA THR A 210 -15.73 4.06 -11.26
C THR A 210 -15.82 4.27 -12.78
N PRO A 211 -16.53 5.29 -13.27
CA PRO A 211 -16.56 5.61 -14.70
C PRO A 211 -15.19 5.91 -15.32
N ASP A 212 -14.32 6.61 -14.57
CA ASP A 212 -12.92 6.83 -14.93
C ASP A 212 -12.07 6.90 -13.65
N TYR A 213 -11.30 5.84 -13.37
CA TYR A 213 -10.45 5.75 -12.18
C TYR A 213 -9.37 6.85 -12.12
N ARG A 214 -9.00 7.44 -13.26
CA ARG A 214 -7.96 8.47 -13.33
C ARG A 214 -8.37 9.77 -12.64
N GLU A 215 -9.68 10.00 -12.47
CA GLU A 215 -10.20 11.13 -11.68
C GLU A 215 -9.84 11.02 -10.20
N TYR A 216 -9.49 9.83 -9.71
CA TYR A 216 -9.13 9.52 -8.33
C TYR A 216 -7.61 9.43 -8.11
N ILE A 217 -6.80 9.71 -9.14
CA ILE A 217 -5.34 9.70 -9.11
C ILE A 217 -4.83 11.14 -9.23
N CYS A 218 -3.78 11.48 -8.46
CA CYS A 218 -3.11 12.76 -8.54
C CYS A 218 -2.44 13.00 -9.90
N GLU A 219 -1.97 14.22 -10.13
CA GLU A 219 -1.26 14.61 -11.35
C GLU A 219 0.08 13.88 -11.54
N ASP A 220 0.62 13.28 -10.49
CA ASP A 220 1.82 12.44 -10.59
C ASP A 220 1.55 11.06 -11.20
N GLY A 221 0.30 10.68 -11.36
CA GLY A 221 -0.13 9.44 -11.99
C GLY A 221 -0.07 8.18 -11.09
N ILE A 222 0.41 8.28 -9.85
CA ILE A 222 0.63 7.11 -8.98
C ILE A 222 -0.04 7.22 -7.61
N HIS A 223 -0.19 8.41 -7.05
CA HIS A 223 -0.84 8.57 -5.75
C HIS A 223 -2.35 8.79 -5.91
N PRO A 224 -3.19 8.06 -5.16
CA PRO A 224 -4.60 8.43 -5.00
C PRO A 224 -4.71 9.86 -4.47
N ASN A 225 -5.61 10.65 -5.07
CA ASN A 225 -5.96 11.96 -4.52
C ASN A 225 -6.89 11.84 -3.30
N GLU A 226 -7.43 12.92 -2.77
CA GLU A 226 -8.28 12.87 -1.56
C GLU A 226 -9.52 12.00 -1.76
N GLU A 227 -10.18 12.06 -2.93
CA GLU A 227 -11.30 11.20 -3.28
C GLU A 227 -10.86 9.74 -3.48
N GLY A 228 -9.68 9.51 -4.05
CA GLY A 228 -9.06 8.18 -4.16
C GLY A 228 -8.73 7.58 -2.79
N GLN A 229 -8.24 8.38 -1.85
CA GLN A 229 -8.02 7.96 -0.46
C GLN A 229 -9.37 7.57 0.20
N LYS A 230 -10.44 8.28 -0.14
CA LYS A 230 -11.80 7.94 0.31
C LYS A 230 -12.27 6.60 -0.27
N LEU A 231 -12.01 6.30 -1.55
CA LEU A 231 -12.32 4.99 -2.14
C LEU A 231 -11.60 3.85 -1.43
N ILE A 232 -10.30 4.02 -1.09
CA ILE A 232 -9.53 3.05 -0.31
C ILE A 232 -10.20 2.79 1.03
N PHE A 233 -10.63 3.86 1.69
CA PHE A 233 -11.31 3.77 2.94
C PHE A 233 -12.66 3.06 2.84
N ASP A 234 -13.52 3.45 1.89
CA ASP A 234 -14.84 2.84 1.72
C ASP A 234 -14.70 1.33 1.48
N ALA A 235 -13.69 0.91 0.69
CA ALA A 235 -13.36 -0.50 0.50
C ALA A 235 -12.93 -1.21 1.80
N ALA A 236 -12.12 -0.52 2.63
CA ALA A 236 -11.71 -1.05 3.93
C ALA A 236 -12.90 -1.14 4.91
N MET A 237 -13.80 -0.18 4.91
CA MET A 237 -15.03 -0.21 5.72
C MET A 237 -15.96 -1.34 5.30
N ASP A 238 -16.15 -1.54 4.02
CA ASP A 238 -16.97 -2.66 3.51
C ASP A 238 -16.35 -4.01 3.85
N PHE A 239 -15.03 -4.12 3.83
CA PHE A 239 -14.32 -5.30 4.32
C PHE A 239 -14.55 -5.50 5.83
N ALA A 240 -14.36 -4.46 6.64
CA ALA A 240 -14.54 -4.52 8.10
C ALA A 240 -15.97 -4.90 8.49
N LYS A 241 -16.99 -4.32 7.85
CA LYS A 241 -18.40 -4.68 8.07
C LYS A 241 -18.68 -6.16 7.84
N ARG A 242 -18.03 -6.77 6.84
CA ARG A 242 -18.25 -8.18 6.48
C ARG A 242 -17.40 -9.16 7.29
N ARG A 243 -16.19 -8.79 7.67
CA ARG A 243 -15.19 -9.70 8.25
C ARG A 243 -14.85 -9.44 9.71
N ALA A 244 -15.02 -8.22 10.18
CA ALA A 244 -14.64 -7.80 11.53
C ALA A 244 -15.61 -6.74 12.10
N PRO A 245 -16.94 -7.00 12.10
CA PRO A 245 -17.93 -5.97 12.52
C PRO A 245 -17.72 -5.51 13.96
N GLY A 246 -17.16 -6.34 14.84
CA GLY A 246 -16.84 -5.97 16.22
C GLY A 246 -15.77 -4.90 16.37
N LEU A 247 -14.99 -4.63 15.31
CA LEU A 247 -13.99 -3.55 15.33
C LEU A 247 -14.59 -2.17 15.02
N LEU A 248 -15.82 -2.10 14.53
CA LEU A 248 -16.44 -0.83 14.19
C LEU A 248 -16.96 -0.14 15.46
N LEU A 249 -16.74 1.16 15.57
CA LEU A 249 -17.45 1.98 16.55
C LEU A 249 -18.95 1.81 16.27
N GLY A 250 -19.69 1.29 17.25
CA GLY A 250 -21.13 1.17 17.13
C GLY A 250 -21.72 2.51 16.75
N ASN A 251 -22.60 2.57 15.76
CA ASN A 251 -23.42 3.74 15.55
C ASN A 251 -24.23 3.92 16.83
N ALA A 252 -23.88 4.95 17.62
CA ALA A 252 -24.71 5.44 18.69
C ALA A 252 -25.95 6.10 18.11
#